data_04c46bd413f1a863793c8340fe89a4bc
#
_entry.id   04c46bd413f1a863793c8340fe89a4bc
#
_cell.length_a   1.000
_cell.length_b   1.000
_cell.length_c   1.000
_cell.angle_alpha   90.00
_cell.angle_beta   90.00
_cell.angle_gamma   90.00
#
_symmetry.space_group_name_H-M   'P 1'
#
loop_
_entity.id
_entity.type
_entity.pdbx_description
1 polymer ?
#
loop_
_entity_poly.entity_id
_entity_poly.type
_entity_poly.pdbx_seq_one_letter_code
_entity_poly.pdbx_strand_id
1 'polypeptide(L)'
;MQGIPVPLDATDFYRGLDEKFLKRDNMYFLPDQVNEYDTARITTEVENIQFELFVTNEKSAISWLYQQLDEQFCGPQTYAELQPKFMQEVKAVDKYEQMPELATILEENFLQDGKGRWYIPDVTKEGDLVKLREKNLWKEFEGYMNSKGKLKLFRSEAIRVGFSRLWKEKNYKAIVDIAERLPEQTIQEDSNLLMYYDISLG
;
A
#
# COMPACT_ATOMS: atom_id res chain seq x y z
N MET A 1 26.01 30.55 11.46
CA MET A 1 25.50 29.17 11.69
C MET A 1 25.89 28.36 10.48
N GLN A 2 26.89 27.48 10.61
CA GLN A 2 27.26 26.56 9.55
C GLN A 2 26.28 25.38 9.61
N GLY A 3 25.51 25.18 8.53
CA GLY A 3 24.60 24.05 8.42
C GLY A 3 25.39 22.75 8.47
N ILE A 4 24.94 21.81 9.28
CA ILE A 4 25.45 20.46 9.32
C ILE A 4 25.12 19.83 7.96
N PRO A 5 26.11 19.34 7.18
CA PRO A 5 25.82 18.67 5.94
C PRO A 5 24.98 17.41 6.23
N VAL A 6 23.80 17.33 5.63
CA VAL A 6 22.97 16.13 5.67
C VAL A 6 23.75 15.02 4.98
N PRO A 7 24.01 13.86 5.61
CA PRO A 7 24.71 12.77 4.97
C PRO A 7 23.91 12.30 3.76
N LEU A 8 24.56 12.29 2.60
CA LEU A 8 23.98 11.85 1.32
C LEU A 8 23.78 10.31 1.26
N ASP A 9 24.25 9.60 2.27
CA ASP A 9 24.25 8.14 2.33
C ASP A 9 23.84 7.64 3.72
N ALA A 10 22.88 6.70 3.77
CA ALA A 10 22.44 6.09 5.02
C ALA A 10 23.58 5.38 5.75
N THR A 11 24.59 4.86 5.04
CA THR A 11 25.79 4.25 5.60
C THR A 11 26.60 5.24 6.42
N ASP A 12 26.74 6.48 5.94
CA ASP A 12 27.43 7.56 6.68
C ASP A 12 26.62 8.00 7.90
N PHE A 13 25.29 7.96 7.82
CA PHE A 13 24.42 8.23 8.96
C PHE A 13 24.58 7.16 10.06
N TYR A 14 24.52 5.89 9.72
CA TYR A 14 24.70 4.80 10.70
C TYR A 14 26.11 4.77 11.26
N ARG A 15 27.15 5.02 10.45
CA ARG A 15 28.51 5.18 10.92
C ARG A 15 28.63 6.32 11.93
N GLY A 16 28.00 7.47 11.65
CA GLY A 16 27.96 8.60 12.58
C GLY A 16 27.23 8.30 13.89
N LEU A 17 26.19 7.44 13.83
CA LEU A 17 25.53 6.95 15.03
C LEU A 17 26.41 5.97 15.81
N ASP A 18 27.06 5.01 15.15
CA ASP A 18 27.97 4.04 15.78
C ASP A 18 29.19 4.71 16.44
N GLU A 19 29.66 5.84 15.89
CA GLU A 19 30.77 6.61 16.45
C GLU A 19 30.40 7.46 17.68
N LYS A 20 29.15 7.93 17.76
CA LYS A 20 28.70 8.88 18.79
C LYS A 20 27.80 8.30 19.85
N PHE A 21 27.22 7.15 19.60
CA PHE A 21 26.23 6.52 20.45
C PHE A 21 26.58 5.07 20.75
N LEU A 22 26.21 4.59 21.93
CA LEU A 22 26.35 3.17 22.28
C LEU A 22 25.21 2.38 21.65
N LYS A 23 25.52 1.39 20.81
CA LYS A 23 24.55 0.47 20.23
C LYS A 23 24.31 -0.73 21.15
N ARG A 24 23.04 -0.97 21.54
CA ARG A 24 22.61 -2.12 22.32
C ARG A 24 21.24 -2.59 21.82
N ASP A 25 21.09 -3.87 21.49
CA ASP A 25 19.84 -4.47 21.01
C ASP A 25 19.19 -3.70 19.83
N ASN A 26 19.99 -3.29 18.83
CA ASN A 26 19.60 -2.46 17.69
C ASN A 26 19.17 -1.02 18.04
N MET A 27 19.43 -0.53 19.24
CA MET A 27 19.19 0.85 19.67
C MET A 27 20.48 1.59 19.96
N TYR A 28 20.48 2.90 19.72
CA TYR A 28 21.61 3.79 19.96
C TYR A 28 21.35 4.61 21.23
N PHE A 29 22.34 4.68 22.13
CA PHE A 29 22.27 5.37 23.41
C PHE A 29 23.38 6.39 23.57
N LEU A 30 23.09 7.51 24.21
CA LEU A 30 24.12 8.47 24.63
C LEU A 30 25.01 7.85 25.72
N PRO A 31 26.36 7.95 25.63
CA PRO A 31 27.27 7.22 26.51
C PRO A 31 27.11 7.45 28.01
N ASP A 32 26.63 8.63 28.44
CA ASP A 32 26.72 9.02 29.84
C ASP A 32 25.39 9.46 30.51
N GLN A 33 24.23 9.39 29.84
CA GLN A 33 22.97 9.93 30.40
C GLN A 33 21.72 9.15 30.02
N VAL A 34 21.71 7.82 30.11
CA VAL A 34 20.53 7.04 29.80
C VAL A 34 19.64 6.90 31.02
N ASN A 35 18.59 7.70 31.11
CA ASN A 35 17.44 7.43 31.99
C ASN A 35 16.25 6.91 31.17
N GLU A 36 15.21 6.36 31.82
CA GLU A 36 14.03 5.79 31.14
C GLU A 36 13.33 6.79 30.22
N TYR A 37 13.44 8.09 30.51
CA TYR A 37 12.83 9.17 29.74
C TYR A 37 13.56 9.40 28.40
N ASP A 38 14.87 9.33 28.42
CA ASP A 38 15.72 9.46 27.21
C ASP A 38 15.55 8.25 26.29
N THR A 39 15.38 7.06 26.86
CA THR A 39 15.11 5.82 26.11
C THR A 39 13.81 5.92 25.30
N ALA A 40 12.72 6.38 25.91
CA ALA A 40 11.43 6.55 25.24
C ALA A 40 11.51 7.58 24.10
N ARG A 41 12.22 8.71 24.31
CA ARG A 41 12.42 9.75 23.30
C ARG A 41 13.24 9.26 22.12
N ILE A 42 14.35 8.56 22.37
CA ILE A 42 15.19 7.97 21.32
C ILE A 42 14.41 6.96 20.50
N THR A 43 13.60 6.10 21.13
CA THR A 43 12.77 5.11 20.42
C THR A 43 11.80 5.82 19.48
N THR A 44 11.12 6.87 19.93
CA THR A 44 10.18 7.65 19.09
C THR A 44 10.89 8.34 17.92
N GLU A 45 12.08 8.91 18.15
CA GLU A 45 12.86 9.54 17.08
C GLU A 45 13.33 8.51 16.04
N VAL A 46 13.74 7.32 16.46
CA VAL A 46 14.14 6.22 15.56
C VAL A 46 12.94 5.71 14.75
N GLU A 47 11.77 5.54 15.36
CA GLU A 47 10.55 5.16 14.66
C GLU A 47 10.14 6.20 13.61
N ASN A 48 10.24 7.48 13.93
CA ASN A 48 9.96 8.56 12.99
C ASN A 48 10.94 8.58 11.80
N ILE A 49 12.24 8.39 12.06
CA ILE A 49 13.26 8.29 11.01
C ILE A 49 13.01 7.08 10.11
N GLN A 50 12.67 5.93 10.68
CA GLN A 50 12.33 4.73 9.92
C GLN A 50 11.09 4.94 9.05
N PHE A 51 10.08 5.63 9.57
CA PHE A 51 8.88 5.98 8.81
C PHE A 51 9.19 6.95 7.65
N GLU A 52 9.99 7.97 7.88
CA GLU A 52 10.41 8.91 6.82
C GLU A 52 11.24 8.22 5.73
N LEU A 53 12.13 7.32 6.10
CA LEU A 53 12.91 6.50 5.16
C LEU A 53 11.98 5.59 4.35
N PHE A 54 11.02 4.94 4.97
CA PHE A 54 10.03 4.12 4.30
C PHE A 54 9.25 4.90 3.24
N VAL A 55 8.72 6.07 3.58
CA VAL A 55 7.99 6.95 2.65
C VAL A 55 8.88 7.42 1.49
N THR A 56 10.15 7.69 1.75
CA THR A 56 11.11 8.11 0.70
C THR A 56 11.43 6.96 -0.24
N ASN A 57 11.58 5.74 0.27
CA ASN A 57 11.87 4.55 -0.50
C ASN A 57 10.70 4.15 -1.39
N GLU A 58 9.48 4.21 -0.86
CA GLU A 58 8.26 3.98 -1.63
C GLU A 58 8.15 4.96 -2.81
N LYS A 59 8.36 6.25 -2.59
CA LYS A 59 8.36 7.28 -3.65
C LYS A 59 9.44 7.00 -4.70
N SER A 60 10.61 6.55 -4.29
CA SER A 60 11.70 6.19 -5.21
C SER A 60 11.35 4.98 -6.07
N ALA A 61 10.74 3.96 -5.47
CA ALA A 61 10.25 2.78 -6.17
C ALA A 61 9.13 3.11 -7.17
N ILE A 62 8.18 3.96 -6.78
CA ILE A 62 7.11 4.44 -7.64
C ILE A 62 7.71 5.23 -8.82
N SER A 63 8.66 6.13 -8.58
CA SER A 63 9.32 6.90 -9.64
C SER A 63 10.07 6.01 -10.63
N TRP A 64 10.76 4.98 -10.12
CA TRP A 64 11.43 3.99 -10.96
C TRP A 64 10.42 3.22 -11.82
N LEU A 65 9.29 2.80 -11.26
CA LEU A 65 8.23 2.11 -12.00
C LEU A 65 7.61 3.00 -13.08
N TYR A 66 7.39 4.29 -12.80
CA TYR A 66 6.95 5.24 -13.82
C TYR A 66 7.92 5.27 -15.02
N GLN A 67 9.24 5.28 -14.77
CA GLN A 67 10.23 5.21 -15.84
C GLN A 67 10.18 3.88 -16.59
N GLN A 68 10.06 2.74 -15.89
CA GLN A 68 10.01 1.43 -16.54
C GLN A 68 8.74 1.20 -17.36
N LEU A 69 7.61 1.77 -16.96
CA LEU A 69 6.30 1.58 -17.60
C LEU A 69 5.96 2.68 -18.61
N ASP A 70 6.81 3.71 -18.76
CA ASP A 70 6.63 4.76 -19.76
C ASP A 70 6.70 4.17 -21.17
N GLU A 71 5.71 4.50 -22.02
CA GLU A 71 5.63 4.01 -23.39
C GLU A 71 6.84 4.41 -24.26
N GLN A 72 7.53 5.50 -23.90
CA GLN A 72 8.74 5.95 -24.60
C GLN A 72 9.98 5.08 -24.30
N PHE A 73 9.95 4.29 -23.21
CA PHE A 73 11.06 3.42 -22.80
C PHE A 73 10.74 1.95 -23.03
N CYS A 74 9.99 1.33 -22.11
CA CYS A 74 9.68 -0.09 -22.18
C CYS A 74 8.18 -0.36 -22.38
N GLY A 75 7.32 0.58 -21.98
CA GLY A 75 5.87 0.43 -22.04
C GLY A 75 5.32 -0.59 -21.05
N PRO A 76 4.09 -1.10 -21.28
CA PRO A 76 3.44 -2.05 -20.39
C PRO A 76 4.23 -3.34 -20.21
N GLN A 77 4.48 -3.75 -18.94
CA GLN A 77 5.27 -4.94 -18.57
C GLN A 77 4.50 -5.85 -17.59
N THR A 78 4.79 -7.14 -17.64
CA THR A 78 4.29 -8.12 -16.68
C THR A 78 5.05 -8.04 -15.36
N TYR A 79 4.45 -8.59 -14.30
CA TYR A 79 5.14 -8.72 -13.00
C TYR A 79 6.46 -9.49 -13.12
N ALA A 80 6.47 -10.57 -13.92
CA ALA A 80 7.65 -11.40 -14.13
C ALA A 80 8.81 -10.66 -14.81
N GLU A 81 8.51 -9.67 -15.65
CA GLU A 81 9.52 -8.83 -16.30
C GLU A 81 10.04 -7.74 -15.36
N LEU A 82 9.17 -7.18 -14.51
CA LEU A 82 9.52 -6.11 -13.57
C LEU A 82 10.30 -6.62 -12.36
N GLN A 83 9.91 -7.77 -11.80
CA GLN A 83 10.45 -8.29 -10.55
C GLN A 83 11.98 -8.44 -10.53
N PRO A 84 12.66 -9.07 -11.52
CA PRO A 84 14.11 -9.20 -11.48
C PRO A 84 14.82 -7.86 -11.58
N LYS A 85 14.31 -6.93 -12.37
CA LYS A 85 14.86 -5.57 -12.49
C LYS A 85 14.70 -4.80 -11.19
N PHE A 86 13.52 -4.88 -10.57
CA PHE A 86 13.23 -4.26 -9.29
C PHE A 86 14.15 -4.78 -8.18
N MET A 87 14.37 -6.09 -8.14
CA MET A 87 15.29 -6.70 -7.18
C MET A 87 16.73 -6.27 -7.39
N GLN A 88 17.15 -6.10 -8.63
CA GLN A 88 18.51 -5.72 -8.99
C GLN A 88 18.78 -4.21 -8.79
N GLU A 89 17.87 -3.35 -9.22
CA GLU A 89 18.10 -1.91 -9.30
C GLU A 89 17.58 -1.14 -8.07
N VAL A 90 16.56 -1.67 -7.42
CA VAL A 90 15.90 -0.99 -6.31
C VAL A 90 16.20 -1.65 -4.97
N LYS A 91 16.09 -2.98 -4.87
CA LYS A 91 16.26 -3.73 -3.61
C LYS A 91 17.69 -4.12 -3.28
N ALA A 92 18.57 -4.22 -4.29
CA ALA A 92 19.98 -4.59 -4.10
C ALA A 92 20.85 -3.44 -3.52
N VAL A 93 20.34 -2.24 -3.50
CA VAL A 93 20.98 -1.14 -2.78
C VAL A 93 20.58 -1.32 -1.32
N ASP A 94 21.46 -1.79 -0.46
CA ASP A 94 21.33 -2.16 0.97
C ASP A 94 20.53 -1.20 1.89
N LYS A 95 19.88 -0.22 1.31
CA LYS A 95 19.16 0.88 1.94
C LYS A 95 17.68 0.59 2.22
N TYR A 96 17.13 -0.56 1.77
CA TYR A 96 15.69 -0.74 1.65
C TYR A 96 15.15 -1.97 2.39
N GLU A 97 15.61 -2.25 3.60
CA GLU A 97 15.05 -3.32 4.44
C GLU A 97 13.54 -3.17 4.69
N GLN A 98 12.97 -1.97 4.50
CA GLN A 98 11.57 -1.65 4.75
C GLN A 98 10.82 -1.15 3.50
N MET A 99 11.11 -1.72 2.33
CA MET A 99 10.37 -1.36 1.12
C MET A 99 9.10 -2.21 0.98
N PRO A 100 7.95 -1.62 0.60
CA PRO A 100 6.77 -2.39 0.24
C PRO A 100 7.10 -3.39 -0.87
N GLU A 101 6.41 -4.51 -0.89
CA GLU A 101 6.57 -5.48 -1.96
C GLU A 101 6.16 -4.87 -3.31
N LEU A 102 6.88 -5.22 -4.38
CA LEU A 102 6.58 -4.75 -5.73
C LEU A 102 5.11 -4.94 -6.11
N ALA A 103 4.51 -6.07 -5.73
CA ALA A 103 3.10 -6.35 -6.00
C ALA A 103 2.19 -5.28 -5.40
N THR A 104 2.41 -4.91 -4.14
CA THR A 104 1.64 -3.89 -3.43
C THR A 104 1.77 -2.52 -4.12
N ILE A 105 2.99 -2.12 -4.48
CA ILE A 105 3.22 -0.83 -5.17
C ILE A 105 2.49 -0.80 -6.53
N LEU A 106 2.56 -1.90 -7.28
CA LEU A 106 1.89 -2.02 -8.58
C LEU A 106 0.36 -1.97 -8.42
N GLU A 107 -0.17 -2.73 -7.47
CA GLU A 107 -1.60 -2.75 -7.18
C GLU A 107 -2.12 -1.41 -6.67
N GLU A 108 -1.31 -0.62 -6.00
CA GLU A 108 -1.73 0.68 -5.50
C GLU A 108 -1.69 1.79 -6.55
N ASN A 109 -0.69 1.80 -7.43
CA ASN A 109 -0.41 2.96 -8.27
C ASN A 109 -0.66 2.75 -9.77
N PHE A 110 -0.73 1.51 -10.26
CA PHE A 110 -0.79 1.21 -11.69
C PHE A 110 -2.02 0.38 -12.05
N LEU A 111 -2.37 0.29 -13.33
CA LEU A 111 -3.43 -0.57 -13.84
C LEU A 111 -2.86 -1.76 -14.59
N GLN A 112 -3.64 -2.84 -14.66
CA GLN A 112 -3.29 -4.04 -15.41
C GLN A 112 -4.19 -4.16 -16.65
N ASP A 113 -3.61 -4.52 -17.80
CA ASP A 113 -4.34 -4.78 -19.03
C ASP A 113 -4.88 -6.23 -19.07
N GLY A 114 -5.66 -6.55 -20.10
CA GLY A 114 -6.24 -7.88 -20.29
C GLY A 114 -5.20 -9.01 -20.54
N LYS A 115 -3.91 -8.66 -20.70
CA LYS A 115 -2.78 -9.60 -20.87
C LYS A 115 -1.96 -9.75 -19.58
N GLY A 116 -2.39 -9.13 -18.50
CA GLY A 116 -1.68 -9.15 -17.22
C GLY A 116 -0.46 -8.22 -17.16
N ARG A 117 -0.34 -7.25 -18.07
CA ARG A 117 0.75 -6.28 -18.08
C ARG A 117 0.33 -5.01 -17.33
N TRP A 118 1.21 -4.53 -16.49
CA TRP A 118 1.04 -3.26 -15.75
C TRP A 118 1.37 -2.07 -16.66
N TYR A 119 0.62 -1.00 -16.52
CA TYR A 119 0.79 0.24 -17.26
C TYR A 119 0.40 1.47 -16.45
N ILE A 120 0.90 2.63 -16.86
CA ILE A 120 0.56 3.92 -16.25
C ILE A 120 -0.87 4.31 -16.68
N PRO A 121 -1.79 4.57 -15.73
CA PRO A 121 -3.15 4.99 -16.08
C PRO A 121 -3.16 6.32 -16.83
N ASP A 122 -3.87 6.38 -17.95
CA ASP A 122 -4.10 7.61 -18.68
C ASP A 122 -5.45 8.22 -18.25
N VAL A 123 -5.37 9.25 -17.42
CA VAL A 123 -6.56 9.94 -16.89
C VAL A 123 -7.40 10.67 -17.96
N THR A 124 -6.91 10.77 -19.18
CA THR A 124 -7.67 11.31 -20.30
C THR A 124 -8.53 10.27 -21.01
N LYS A 125 -8.26 8.98 -20.74
CA LYS A 125 -9.02 7.85 -21.30
C LYS A 125 -10.14 7.43 -20.34
N GLU A 126 -11.39 7.48 -20.82
CA GLU A 126 -12.56 7.09 -20.03
C GLU A 126 -12.43 5.65 -19.47
N GLY A 127 -11.91 4.72 -20.26
CA GLY A 127 -11.69 3.33 -19.83
C GLY A 127 -10.76 3.19 -18.63
N ASP A 128 -9.71 4.00 -18.54
CA ASP A 128 -8.79 3.99 -17.41
C ASP A 128 -9.40 4.69 -16.18
N LEU A 129 -10.18 5.76 -16.38
CA LEU A 129 -10.94 6.38 -15.30
C LEU A 129 -11.95 5.42 -14.66
N VAL A 130 -12.66 4.63 -15.48
CA VAL A 130 -13.58 3.60 -14.96
C VAL A 130 -12.82 2.56 -14.12
N LYS A 131 -11.71 2.03 -14.62
CA LYS A 131 -10.89 1.06 -13.88
C LYS A 131 -10.31 1.62 -12.58
N LEU A 132 -9.83 2.88 -12.60
CA LEU A 132 -9.35 3.57 -11.40
C LEU A 132 -10.49 3.74 -10.38
N ARG A 133 -11.69 4.11 -10.83
CA ARG A 133 -12.87 4.21 -9.97
C ARG A 133 -13.23 2.87 -9.34
N GLU A 134 -13.29 1.80 -10.13
CA GLU A 134 -13.58 0.45 -9.62
C GLU A 134 -12.53 0.01 -8.61
N LYS A 135 -11.25 0.26 -8.89
CA LYS A 135 -10.14 -0.04 -7.98
C LYS A 135 -10.28 0.69 -6.64
N ASN A 136 -10.58 1.99 -6.66
CA ASN A 136 -10.77 2.77 -5.45
C ASN A 136 -12.00 2.31 -4.65
N LEU A 137 -13.09 1.98 -5.34
CA LEU A 137 -14.29 1.42 -4.70
C LEU A 137 -14.03 0.04 -4.08
N TRP A 138 -13.22 -0.78 -4.72
CA TRP A 138 -12.79 -2.05 -4.15
C TRP A 138 -11.94 -1.86 -2.89
N LYS A 139 -10.94 -0.97 -2.92
CA LYS A 139 -10.10 -0.64 -1.75
C LYS A 139 -10.95 -0.12 -0.57
N GLU A 140 -11.95 0.69 -0.86
CA GLU A 140 -12.92 1.16 0.14
C GLU A 140 -13.73 -0.02 0.73
N PHE A 141 -14.19 -0.93 -0.12
CA PHE A 141 -14.91 -2.14 0.30
C PHE A 141 -14.03 -3.09 1.14
N GLU A 142 -12.75 -3.26 0.82
CA GLU A 142 -11.79 -4.00 1.65
C GLU A 142 -11.69 -3.41 3.05
N GLY A 143 -11.73 -2.08 3.16
CA GLY A 143 -11.82 -1.40 4.46
C GLY A 143 -13.07 -1.81 5.25
N TYR A 144 -14.22 -1.99 4.56
CA TYR A 144 -15.45 -2.47 5.20
C TYR A 144 -15.33 -3.94 5.64
N MET A 145 -14.72 -4.81 4.84
CA MET A 145 -14.47 -6.20 5.23
C MET A 145 -13.61 -6.31 6.48
N ASN A 146 -12.58 -5.49 6.57
CA ASN A 146 -11.64 -5.48 7.70
C ASN A 146 -12.18 -4.77 8.96
N SER A 147 -13.24 -3.97 8.84
CA SER A 147 -13.87 -3.30 9.97
C SER A 147 -14.71 -4.27 10.79
N LYS A 148 -14.89 -3.97 12.09
CA LYS A 148 -15.71 -4.80 13.00
C LYS A 148 -17.07 -4.14 13.29
N GLY A 149 -18.11 -4.96 13.42
CA GLY A 149 -19.44 -4.51 13.80
C GLY A 149 -20.29 -3.97 12.64
N LYS A 150 -21.40 -3.29 12.96
CA LYS A 150 -22.35 -2.77 11.96
C LYS A 150 -21.76 -1.59 11.17
N LEU A 151 -21.95 -1.60 9.88
CA LEU A 151 -21.53 -0.53 8.98
C LEU A 151 -22.56 0.61 9.02
N LYS A 152 -22.18 1.74 9.62
CA LYS A 152 -23.02 2.95 9.71
C LYS A 152 -22.75 3.94 8.60
N LEU A 153 -21.53 3.98 8.11
CA LEU A 153 -21.08 4.85 7.02
C LEU A 153 -20.45 3.97 5.93
N PHE A 154 -21.01 4.03 4.75
CA PHE A 154 -20.55 3.26 3.58
C PHE A 154 -21.08 3.90 2.31
N ARG A 155 -20.44 3.59 1.19
CA ARG A 155 -20.89 3.96 -0.14
C ARG A 155 -21.52 2.73 -0.81
N SER A 156 -22.79 2.87 -1.25
CA SER A 156 -23.50 1.78 -1.92
C SER A 156 -22.77 1.30 -3.18
N GLU A 157 -22.08 2.20 -3.89
CA GLU A 157 -21.26 1.85 -5.05
C GLU A 157 -20.10 0.91 -4.69
N ALA A 158 -19.43 1.15 -3.56
CA ALA A 158 -18.36 0.26 -3.09
C ALA A 158 -18.90 -1.12 -2.70
N ILE A 159 -20.06 -1.17 -2.06
CA ILE A 159 -20.74 -2.43 -1.74
C ILE A 159 -21.10 -3.21 -3.01
N ARG A 160 -21.65 -2.53 -4.05
CA ARG A 160 -21.97 -3.18 -5.34
C ARG A 160 -20.74 -3.75 -6.02
N VAL A 161 -19.64 -2.99 -6.08
CA VAL A 161 -18.37 -3.46 -6.64
C VAL A 161 -17.84 -4.65 -5.84
N GLY A 162 -17.86 -4.55 -4.51
CA GLY A 162 -17.43 -5.61 -3.62
C GLY A 162 -18.22 -6.91 -3.80
N PHE A 163 -19.55 -6.84 -3.78
CA PHE A 163 -20.41 -8.01 -3.96
C PHE A 163 -20.24 -8.63 -5.34
N SER A 164 -20.15 -7.82 -6.41
CA SER A 164 -19.89 -8.31 -7.77
C SER A 164 -18.57 -9.08 -7.86
N ARG A 165 -17.50 -8.57 -7.20
CA ARG A 165 -16.20 -9.22 -7.20
C ARG A 165 -16.20 -10.51 -6.38
N LEU A 166 -16.71 -10.47 -5.15
CA LEU A 166 -16.82 -11.64 -4.28
C LEU A 166 -17.67 -12.74 -4.94
N TRP A 167 -18.71 -12.35 -5.68
CA TRP A 167 -19.52 -13.28 -6.46
C TRP A 167 -18.72 -13.99 -7.55
N LYS A 168 -17.94 -13.25 -8.34
CA LYS A 168 -17.04 -13.83 -9.36
C LYS A 168 -16.01 -14.78 -8.74
N GLU A 169 -15.53 -14.48 -7.55
CA GLU A 169 -14.60 -15.28 -6.75
C GLU A 169 -15.29 -16.45 -6.02
N LYS A 170 -16.63 -16.57 -6.12
CA LYS A 170 -17.46 -17.56 -5.40
C LYS A 170 -17.33 -17.49 -3.88
N ASN A 171 -16.99 -16.34 -3.35
CA ASN A 171 -16.88 -16.10 -1.92
C ASN A 171 -18.22 -15.62 -1.33
N TYR A 172 -19.21 -16.49 -1.39
CA TYR A 172 -20.58 -16.21 -0.95
C TYR A 172 -20.67 -15.90 0.55
N LYS A 173 -19.83 -16.57 1.35
CA LYS A 173 -19.79 -16.34 2.79
C LYS A 173 -19.45 -14.87 3.11
N ALA A 174 -18.46 -14.31 2.44
CA ALA A 174 -18.08 -12.90 2.67
C ALA A 174 -19.20 -11.93 2.25
N ILE A 175 -20.00 -12.27 1.23
CA ILE A 175 -21.17 -11.47 0.85
C ILE A 175 -22.18 -11.46 2.00
N VAL A 176 -22.53 -12.63 2.54
CA VAL A 176 -23.47 -12.75 3.66
C VAL A 176 -22.94 -12.00 4.90
N ASP A 177 -21.68 -12.23 5.27
CA ASP A 177 -21.05 -11.60 6.44
C ASP A 177 -21.09 -10.05 6.36
N ILE A 178 -20.91 -9.48 5.18
CA ILE A 178 -21.00 -8.02 4.97
C ILE A 178 -22.46 -7.56 4.93
N ALA A 179 -23.35 -8.30 4.24
CA ALA A 179 -24.75 -7.94 4.14
C ALA A 179 -25.43 -7.86 5.50
N GLU A 180 -25.15 -8.79 6.41
CA GLU A 180 -25.68 -8.80 7.80
C GLU A 180 -25.19 -7.61 8.64
N ARG A 181 -24.11 -6.96 8.22
CA ARG A 181 -23.56 -5.77 8.89
C ARG A 181 -24.11 -4.46 8.36
N LEU A 182 -24.73 -4.50 7.18
CA LEU A 182 -25.43 -3.35 6.57
C LEU A 182 -26.81 -3.15 7.20
N PRO A 183 -27.39 -1.92 7.13
CA PRO A 183 -28.79 -1.73 7.42
C PRO A 183 -29.64 -2.56 6.44
N GLU A 184 -30.61 -3.32 6.96
CA GLU A 184 -31.48 -4.19 6.17
C GLU A 184 -32.14 -3.45 5.00
N GLN A 185 -32.59 -2.22 5.23
CA GLN A 185 -33.20 -1.36 4.22
C GLN A 185 -32.27 -1.13 3.02
N THR A 186 -30.93 -1.05 3.24
CA THR A 186 -29.95 -0.86 2.15
C THR A 186 -29.92 -2.04 1.19
N ILE A 187 -30.06 -3.25 1.71
CA ILE A 187 -30.09 -4.47 0.88
C ILE A 187 -31.42 -4.56 0.13
N GLN A 188 -32.54 -4.24 0.80
CA GLN A 188 -33.88 -4.35 0.21
C GLN A 188 -34.14 -3.31 -0.87
N GLU A 189 -33.61 -2.10 -0.73
CA GLU A 189 -33.79 -1.02 -1.72
C GLU A 189 -32.89 -1.17 -2.97
N ASP A 190 -31.84 -1.98 -2.91
CA ASP A 190 -30.92 -2.21 -4.02
C ASP A 190 -31.09 -3.62 -4.60
N SER A 191 -31.77 -3.71 -5.74
CA SER A 191 -32.05 -5.00 -6.38
C SER A 191 -30.80 -5.83 -6.70
N ASN A 192 -29.66 -5.20 -6.99
CA ASN A 192 -28.41 -5.92 -7.24
C ASN A 192 -27.84 -6.49 -5.94
N LEU A 193 -27.83 -5.73 -4.86
CA LEU A 193 -27.37 -6.20 -3.56
C LEU A 193 -28.27 -7.32 -3.03
N LEU A 194 -29.59 -7.15 -3.15
CA LEU A 194 -30.56 -8.17 -2.77
C LEU A 194 -30.33 -9.49 -3.53
N MET A 195 -30.16 -9.41 -4.86
CA MET A 195 -29.87 -10.58 -5.69
C MET A 195 -28.63 -11.33 -5.24
N TYR A 196 -27.50 -10.62 -5.02
CA TYR A 196 -26.27 -11.24 -4.55
C TYR A 196 -26.43 -11.88 -3.17
N TYR A 197 -27.15 -11.21 -2.27
CA TYR A 197 -27.40 -11.71 -0.92
C TYR A 197 -28.25 -12.97 -0.94
N ASP A 198 -29.41 -12.94 -1.60
CA ASP A 198 -30.36 -14.07 -1.67
C ASP A 198 -29.71 -15.33 -2.25
N ILE A 199 -28.97 -15.19 -3.35
CA ILE A 199 -28.30 -16.32 -3.97
C ILE A 199 -27.13 -16.83 -3.10
N SER A 200 -26.54 -15.98 -2.27
CA SER A 200 -25.44 -16.36 -1.37
C SER A 200 -25.92 -17.09 -0.11
N LEU A 201 -27.21 -17.01 0.22
CA LEU A 201 -27.83 -17.74 1.35
C LEU A 201 -28.20 -19.19 1.00
N GLY A 202 -28.37 -19.52 -0.28
CA GLY A 202 -28.81 -20.85 -0.77
C GLY A 202 -27.69 -21.74 -1.18
#